data_0c4cb6410f2cf7d9988b441b08e1548a
#
_entry.id   0c4cb6410f2cf7d9988b441b08e1548a
#
_cell.length_a   1.000
_cell.length_b   1.000
_cell.length_c   1.000
_cell.angle_alpha   90.00
_cell.angle_beta   90.00
_cell.angle_gamma   90.00
#
_symmetry.space_group_name_H-M   'P 1'
#
loop_
_entity.id
_entity.type
_entity.pdbx_description
1 polymer ?
#
loop_
_entity_poly.entity_id
_entity_poly.type
_entity_poly.pdbx_seq_one_letter_code
_entity_poly.pdbx_strand_id
1 'polypeptide(L)'
;MKLERLDHFGIEVAELARAESFYTNVLGLTVVARFGDQVLLDCGGQNLALFEVPRAPLDAAARQSIISHPLGRGHHAFKVSRDDFNGARERLANGGVESAAPIDWGDHDCIYFLDPDGNLLEMVSYR
;
A
#
# COMPACT_ATOMS: atom_id res chain seq x y z
N MET A 1 9.94 -24.73 16.16
CA MET A 1 10.38 -23.39 15.74
C MET A 1 9.33 -22.37 16.11
N LYS A 2 9.72 -21.25 16.67
CA LYS A 2 8.79 -20.15 17.03
C LYS A 2 9.13 -18.94 16.17
N LEU A 3 8.16 -18.45 15.40
CA LEU A 3 8.29 -17.17 14.70
C LEU A 3 8.07 -16.04 15.70
N GLU A 4 8.94 -15.05 15.71
CA GLU A 4 8.88 -13.94 16.68
C GLU A 4 7.98 -12.81 16.19
N ARG A 5 8.14 -12.42 14.90
CA ARG A 5 7.36 -11.36 14.26
C ARG A 5 7.53 -11.42 12.74
N LEU A 6 6.71 -10.68 12.04
CA LEU A 6 6.98 -10.36 10.64
C LEU A 6 8.10 -9.32 10.59
N ASP A 7 9.21 -9.63 9.93
CA ASP A 7 10.37 -8.74 9.83
C ASP A 7 10.20 -7.69 8.75
N HIS A 8 9.94 -8.14 7.54
CA HIS A 8 9.67 -7.28 6.40
C HIS A 8 8.79 -8.01 5.39
N PHE A 9 8.28 -7.28 4.45
CA PHE A 9 7.58 -7.83 3.28
C PHE A 9 8.03 -7.10 2.02
N GLY A 10 7.99 -7.82 0.90
CA GLY A 10 8.40 -7.32 -0.40
C GLY A 10 7.20 -7.05 -1.29
N ILE A 11 7.29 -5.98 -2.07
CA ILE A 11 6.33 -5.65 -3.12
C ILE A 11 7.07 -5.51 -4.44
N GLU A 12 6.61 -6.24 -5.45
CA GLU A 12 7.13 -6.13 -6.81
C GLU A 12 6.55 -4.89 -7.50
N VAL A 13 7.43 -4.10 -8.09
CA VAL A 13 7.07 -2.88 -8.83
C VAL A 13 7.77 -2.87 -10.18
N ALA A 14 7.15 -2.27 -11.19
CA ALA A 14 7.71 -2.23 -12.53
C ALA A 14 8.83 -1.19 -12.67
N GLU A 15 8.71 -0.08 -11.93
CA GLU A 15 9.63 1.05 -12.02
C GLU A 15 9.88 1.60 -10.61
N LEU A 16 11.12 1.45 -10.15
CA LEU A 16 11.47 1.71 -8.75
C LEU A 16 11.30 3.17 -8.35
N ALA A 17 11.70 4.12 -9.21
CA ALA A 17 11.57 5.55 -8.91
C ALA A 17 10.12 5.99 -8.73
N ARG A 18 9.22 5.49 -9.58
CA ARG A 18 7.78 5.77 -9.50
C ARG A 18 7.17 5.19 -8.22
N ALA A 19 7.51 3.96 -7.91
CA ALA A 19 7.03 3.30 -6.68
C ALA A 19 7.56 4.01 -5.43
N GLU A 20 8.85 4.32 -5.37
CA GLU A 20 9.43 5.07 -4.25
C GLU A 20 8.71 6.40 -4.03
N SER A 21 8.44 7.15 -5.09
CA SER A 21 7.70 8.42 -5.01
C SER A 21 6.30 8.22 -4.41
N PHE A 22 5.59 7.19 -4.82
CA PHE A 22 4.27 6.88 -4.25
C PHE A 22 4.35 6.55 -2.76
N TYR A 23 5.20 5.61 -2.38
CA TYR A 23 5.29 5.16 -0.98
C TYR A 23 5.83 6.24 -0.04
N THR A 24 6.67 7.14 -0.52
CA THR A 24 7.19 8.26 0.30
C THR A 24 6.26 9.47 0.29
N ASN A 25 5.81 9.94 -0.88
CA ASN A 25 5.05 11.19 -1.00
C ASN A 25 3.56 11.01 -0.70
N VAL A 26 2.94 9.90 -1.10
CA VAL A 26 1.52 9.65 -0.85
C VAL A 26 1.31 8.98 0.51
N LEU A 27 2.09 7.93 0.81
CA LEU A 27 1.92 7.15 2.04
C LEU A 27 2.80 7.63 3.21
N GLY A 28 3.80 8.47 2.96
CA GLY A 28 4.63 9.05 4.01
C GLY A 28 5.68 8.11 4.62
N LEU A 29 6.04 7.02 3.94
CA LEU A 29 7.12 6.14 4.38
C LEU A 29 8.48 6.82 4.19
N THR A 30 9.48 6.38 4.94
CA THR A 30 10.84 6.92 4.90
C THR A 30 11.80 5.91 4.27
N VAL A 31 12.65 6.38 3.36
CA VAL A 31 13.70 5.53 2.77
C VAL A 31 14.77 5.23 3.82
N VAL A 32 15.06 3.95 4.01
CA VAL A 32 16.15 3.46 4.87
C VAL A 32 17.42 3.24 4.07
N ALA A 33 17.29 2.57 2.90
CA ALA A 33 18.43 2.22 2.06
C ALA A 33 18.01 1.95 0.62
N ARG A 34 18.95 2.07 -0.31
CA ARG A 34 18.79 1.70 -1.72
C ARG A 34 19.88 0.73 -2.12
N PHE A 35 19.49 -0.36 -2.80
CA PHE A 35 20.38 -1.44 -3.22
C PHE A 35 20.11 -1.80 -4.69
N GLY A 36 20.67 -1.05 -5.64
CA GLY A 36 20.48 -1.37 -7.05
C GLY A 36 19.02 -1.41 -7.48
N ASP A 37 18.45 -2.60 -7.57
CA ASP A 37 17.06 -2.86 -8.01
C ASP A 37 16.04 -2.90 -6.86
N GLN A 38 16.43 -2.41 -5.67
CA GLN A 38 15.61 -2.48 -4.47
C GLN A 38 15.70 -1.20 -3.64
N VAL A 39 14.58 -0.81 -3.03
CA VAL A 39 14.50 0.26 -2.03
C VAL A 39 13.88 -0.31 -0.76
N LEU A 40 14.52 -0.07 0.36
CA LEU A 40 14.01 -0.42 1.68
C LEU A 40 13.40 0.80 2.34
N LEU A 41 12.15 0.68 2.76
CA LEU A 41 11.38 1.75 3.41
C LEU A 41 11.05 1.36 4.84
N ASP A 42 11.01 2.34 5.75
CA ASP A 42 10.50 2.15 7.11
C ASP A 42 9.02 2.56 7.18
N CYS A 43 8.23 1.70 7.83
CA CYS A 43 6.85 1.94 8.17
C CYS A 43 6.62 1.62 9.64
N GLY A 44 6.81 2.63 10.50
CA GLY A 44 6.57 2.48 11.94
C GLY A 44 7.44 1.41 12.62
N GLY A 45 8.69 1.24 12.18
CA GLY A 45 9.62 0.26 12.71
C GLY A 45 9.57 -1.11 12.03
N GLN A 46 8.69 -1.31 11.04
CA GLN A 46 8.65 -2.48 10.17
C GLN A 46 9.11 -2.09 8.76
N ASN A 47 9.86 -2.96 8.09
CA ASN A 47 10.40 -2.64 6.78
C ASN A 47 9.50 -3.14 5.64
N LEU A 48 9.44 -2.32 4.59
CA LEU A 48 8.86 -2.65 3.30
C LEU A 48 9.96 -2.56 2.24
N ALA A 49 10.16 -3.63 1.49
CA ALA A 49 11.11 -3.66 0.38
C ALA A 49 10.37 -3.56 -0.96
N LEU A 50 10.76 -2.58 -1.78
CA LEU A 50 10.31 -2.48 -3.16
C LEU A 50 11.35 -3.14 -4.07
N PHE A 51 10.92 -4.07 -4.91
CA PHE A 51 11.78 -4.77 -5.88
C PHE A 51 11.37 -4.41 -7.30
N GLU A 52 12.30 -3.95 -8.11
CA GLU A 52 12.05 -3.72 -9.53
C GLU A 52 12.00 -5.04 -10.27
N VAL A 53 10.83 -5.35 -10.81
CA VAL A 53 10.59 -6.55 -11.61
C VAL A 53 9.90 -6.11 -12.90
N PRO A 54 10.51 -6.37 -14.08
CA PRO A 54 9.88 -6.02 -15.35
C PRO A 54 8.51 -6.67 -15.47
N ARG A 55 7.48 -5.85 -15.69
CA ARG A 55 6.09 -6.30 -15.82
C ARG A 55 5.29 -5.31 -16.66
N ALA A 56 4.31 -5.83 -17.39
CA ALA A 56 3.37 -5.00 -18.11
C ALA A 56 2.46 -4.26 -17.12
N PRO A 57 2.15 -2.97 -17.36
CA PRO A 57 1.20 -2.26 -16.52
C PRO A 57 -0.20 -2.87 -16.64
N LEU A 58 -0.95 -2.85 -15.55
CA LEU A 58 -2.36 -3.18 -15.56
C LEU A 58 -3.13 -2.07 -16.28
N ASP A 59 -4.07 -2.45 -17.15
CA ASP A 59 -4.98 -1.48 -17.77
C ASP A 59 -6.05 -1.01 -16.77
N ALA A 60 -6.82 0.01 -17.17
CA ALA A 60 -7.85 0.60 -16.32
C ALA A 60 -8.94 -0.41 -15.92
N ALA A 61 -9.30 -1.34 -16.80
CA ALA A 61 -10.32 -2.35 -16.51
C ALA A 61 -9.82 -3.36 -15.45
N ALA A 62 -8.57 -3.79 -15.54
CA ALA A 62 -7.97 -4.69 -14.56
C ALA A 62 -7.85 -4.02 -13.19
N ARG A 63 -7.41 -2.75 -13.13
CA ARG A 63 -7.34 -1.96 -11.90
C ARG A 63 -8.72 -1.78 -11.27
N GLN A 64 -9.72 -1.41 -12.06
CA GLN A 64 -11.09 -1.25 -11.59
C GLN A 64 -11.68 -2.57 -11.06
N SER A 65 -11.37 -3.69 -11.68
CA SER A 65 -11.80 -5.02 -11.21
C SER A 65 -11.27 -5.34 -9.81
N ILE A 66 -10.01 -5.01 -9.53
CA ILE A 66 -9.41 -5.23 -8.20
C ILE A 66 -10.10 -4.36 -7.15
N ILE A 67 -10.27 -3.06 -7.43
CA ILE A 67 -10.88 -2.10 -6.51
C ILE A 67 -12.35 -2.38 -6.24
N SER A 68 -13.08 -2.89 -7.23
CA SER A 68 -14.50 -3.24 -7.08
C SER A 68 -14.70 -4.50 -6.25
N HIS A 69 -13.71 -5.40 -6.20
CA HIS A 69 -13.79 -6.68 -5.50
C HIS A 69 -12.50 -6.96 -4.70
N PRO A 70 -12.18 -6.12 -3.69
CA PRO A 70 -10.91 -6.25 -2.97
C PRO A 70 -10.90 -7.40 -1.97
N LEU A 71 -12.06 -7.79 -1.45
CA LEU A 71 -12.15 -8.81 -0.41
C LEU A 71 -11.73 -10.19 -0.92
N GLY A 72 -10.93 -10.89 -0.11
CA GLY A 72 -10.41 -12.22 -0.44
C GLY A 72 -9.14 -12.21 -1.30
N ARG A 73 -8.63 -11.04 -1.67
CA ARG A 73 -7.36 -10.90 -2.40
C ARG A 73 -6.19 -10.72 -1.45
N GLY A 74 -5.00 -11.18 -1.84
CA GLY A 74 -3.76 -10.87 -1.14
C GLY A 74 -3.50 -9.37 -1.14
N HIS A 75 -3.16 -8.81 0.01
CA HIS A 75 -2.91 -7.38 0.18
C HIS A 75 -2.00 -7.12 1.37
N HIS A 76 -1.53 -5.87 1.48
CA HIS A 76 -0.75 -5.40 2.61
C HIS A 76 -1.52 -4.27 3.30
N ALA A 77 -1.72 -4.41 4.62
CA ALA A 77 -2.50 -3.47 5.41
C ALA A 77 -1.60 -2.60 6.30
N PHE A 78 -1.84 -1.30 6.27
CA PHE A 78 -1.17 -0.30 7.09
C PHE A 78 -2.12 0.21 8.16
N LYS A 79 -1.70 0.13 9.41
CA LYS A 79 -2.46 0.73 10.51
C LYS A 79 -2.22 2.23 10.53
N VAL A 80 -3.29 3.00 10.63
CA VAL A 80 -3.25 4.46 10.75
C VAL A 80 -4.06 4.93 11.96
N SER A 81 -3.81 6.17 12.41
CA SER A 81 -4.65 6.81 13.42
C SER A 81 -6.06 7.07 12.90
N ARG A 82 -7.02 7.29 13.78
CA ARG A 82 -8.38 7.67 13.39
C ARG A 82 -8.41 8.99 12.61
N ASP A 83 -7.62 9.94 13.03
CA ASP A 83 -7.54 11.25 12.38
C ASP A 83 -6.98 11.13 10.95
N ASP A 84 -5.92 10.34 10.76
CA ASP A 84 -5.39 10.08 9.44
C ASP A 84 -6.36 9.30 8.54
N PHE A 85 -7.09 8.36 9.13
CA PHE A 85 -8.11 7.59 8.40
C PHE A 85 -9.23 8.48 7.86
N ASN A 86 -9.71 9.42 8.68
CA ASN A 86 -10.79 10.33 8.28
C ASN A 86 -10.44 11.18 7.05
N GLY A 87 -9.17 11.55 6.89
CA GLY A 87 -8.68 12.28 5.71
C GLY A 87 -8.13 11.40 4.58
N ALA A 88 -8.09 10.08 4.77
CA ALA A 88 -7.36 9.18 3.86
C ALA A 88 -7.91 9.20 2.43
N ARG A 89 -9.22 9.14 2.24
CA ARG A 89 -9.83 9.13 0.90
C ARG A 89 -9.49 10.38 0.10
N GLU A 90 -9.60 11.55 0.73
CA GLU A 90 -9.25 12.81 0.08
C GLU A 90 -7.76 12.87 -0.27
N ARG A 91 -6.91 12.45 0.64
CA ARG A 91 -5.47 12.39 0.44
C ARG A 91 -5.08 11.45 -0.70
N LEU A 92 -5.68 10.26 -0.75
CA LEU A 92 -5.48 9.31 -1.84
C LEU A 92 -5.98 9.89 -3.17
N ALA A 93 -7.17 10.48 -3.20
CA ALA A 93 -7.73 11.10 -4.41
C ALA A 93 -6.86 12.26 -4.92
N ASN A 94 -6.34 13.11 -4.03
CA ASN A 94 -5.42 14.20 -4.37
C ASN A 94 -4.09 13.67 -4.93
N GLY A 95 -3.67 12.49 -4.52
CA GLY A 95 -2.52 11.77 -5.09
C GLY A 95 -2.82 11.00 -6.38
N GLY A 96 -4.04 11.08 -6.90
CA GLY A 96 -4.46 10.33 -8.10
C GLY A 96 -4.63 8.83 -7.87
N VAL A 97 -4.87 8.41 -6.63
CA VAL A 97 -4.94 7.00 -6.24
C VAL A 97 -6.38 6.49 -6.27
N GLU A 98 -6.61 5.37 -6.94
CA GLU A 98 -7.89 4.67 -6.93
C GLU A 98 -8.12 4.02 -5.57
N SER A 99 -9.29 4.25 -4.98
CA SER A 99 -9.66 3.64 -3.70
C SER A 99 -11.10 3.16 -3.70
N ALA A 100 -11.36 2.10 -2.94
CA ALA A 100 -12.72 1.62 -2.67
C ALA A 100 -13.43 2.51 -1.65
N ALA A 101 -14.73 2.33 -1.50
CA ALA A 101 -15.47 2.93 -0.38
C ALA A 101 -14.97 2.33 0.95
N PRO A 102 -14.95 3.10 2.04
CA PRO A 102 -14.62 2.56 3.35
C PRO A 102 -15.57 1.44 3.77
N ILE A 103 -15.02 0.46 4.46
CA ILE A 103 -15.77 -0.67 5.03
C ILE A 103 -15.72 -0.57 6.55
N ASP A 104 -16.89 -0.62 7.18
CA ASP A 104 -17.05 -0.67 8.63
C ASP A 104 -17.18 -2.14 9.06
N TRP A 105 -16.19 -2.61 9.83
CA TRP A 105 -16.17 -3.97 10.39
C TRP A 105 -16.65 -4.04 11.85
N GLY A 106 -17.11 -2.90 12.41
CA GLY A 106 -17.59 -2.81 13.80
C GLY A 106 -16.50 -2.31 14.75
N ASP A 107 -15.42 -3.05 14.92
CA ASP A 107 -14.27 -2.68 15.77
C ASP A 107 -13.18 -1.88 15.04
N HIS A 108 -13.22 -1.86 13.70
CA HIS A 108 -12.30 -1.12 12.85
C HIS A 108 -12.95 -0.73 11.53
N ASP A 109 -12.36 0.24 10.86
CA ASP A 109 -12.68 0.61 9.49
C ASP A 109 -11.47 0.39 8.60
N CYS A 110 -11.72 0.10 7.33
CA CYS A 110 -10.66 -0.01 6.35
C CYS A 110 -10.99 0.67 5.01
N ILE A 111 -9.95 1.00 4.25
CA ILE A 111 -10.03 1.49 2.87
C ILE A 111 -9.02 0.71 2.04
N TYR A 112 -9.48 0.06 0.97
CA TYR A 112 -8.61 -0.56 -0.03
C TYR A 112 -8.24 0.44 -1.12
N PHE A 113 -7.00 0.37 -1.58
CA PHE A 113 -6.48 1.23 -2.65
C PHE A 113 -5.35 0.54 -3.41
N LEU A 114 -4.97 1.10 -4.55
CA LEU A 114 -3.91 0.53 -5.40
C LEU A 114 -2.67 1.40 -5.40
N ASP A 115 -1.50 0.75 -5.41
CA ASP A 115 -0.26 1.42 -5.77
C ASP A 115 -0.17 1.63 -7.30
N PRO A 116 0.88 2.32 -7.82
CA PRO A 116 1.00 2.56 -9.26
C PRO A 116 1.02 1.30 -10.13
N ASP A 117 1.44 0.16 -9.58
CA ASP A 117 1.52 -1.12 -10.29
C ASP A 117 0.27 -1.98 -10.14
N GLY A 118 -0.74 -1.53 -9.38
CA GLY A 118 -1.95 -2.29 -9.12
C GLY A 118 -1.82 -3.27 -7.95
N ASN A 119 -0.79 -3.15 -7.14
CA ASN A 119 -0.71 -3.91 -5.90
C ASN A 119 -1.80 -3.42 -4.93
N LEU A 120 -2.56 -4.37 -4.37
CA LEU A 120 -3.65 -4.04 -3.46
C LEU A 120 -3.11 -3.74 -2.07
N LEU A 121 -3.47 -2.57 -1.57
CA LEU A 121 -3.10 -2.07 -0.26
C LEU A 121 -4.36 -1.74 0.55
N GLU A 122 -4.20 -1.66 1.86
CA GLU A 122 -5.28 -1.34 2.78
C GLU A 122 -4.79 -0.37 3.86
N MET A 123 -5.59 0.60 4.23
CA MET A 123 -5.45 1.35 5.48
C MET A 123 -6.49 0.85 6.48
N VAL A 124 -6.06 0.60 7.71
CA VAL A 124 -6.91 0.11 8.81
C VAL A 124 -6.82 1.05 9.99
N SER A 125 -7.96 1.40 10.56
CA SER A 125 -8.02 2.17 11.81
C SER A 125 -8.97 1.52 12.79
N TYR A 126 -8.46 1.15 13.96
CA TYR A 126 -9.24 0.57 15.05
C TYR A 126 -9.92 1.65 15.91
N ARG A 127 -11.09 1.28 16.49
CA ARG A 127 -11.84 2.11 17.44
C ARG A 127 -11.29 1.98 18.84
#